data_2cb84c18c8652139b681155b9d1a0c53
#
_entry.id   2cb84c18c8652139b681155b9d1a0c53
#
_cell.length_a   1.000
_cell.length_b   1.000
_cell.length_c   1.000
_cell.angle_alpha   90.00
_cell.angle_beta   90.00
_cell.angle_gamma   90.00
#
_symmetry.space_group_name_H-M   'P 1'
#
loop_
_entity.id
_entity.type
_entity.pdbx_description
1 polymer ?
#
loop_
_entity_poly.entity_id
_entity_poly.type
_entity_poly.pdbx_seq_one_letter_code
_entity_poly.pdbx_strand_id
1 'polypeptide(L)'
;DFTPMVDMNMLLITFFMLCTSLSKPQTMEISMPSNDKTITEEQQTKVKASQAITLLLGDDNKLYYYEGEPNYKDYTSLKETTYQADGLRAMLLQRNRVAVNEVNRLKQQKLDLKISEDDYRKQLSEIKSGKDTPTVIIKATDKSSYKNLIDALDEMQICNIGKYVIT
;
A
#
# COMPACT_ATOMS: atom_id res chain seq x y z
N ASP A 1 20.31 0.71 -52.54
CA ASP A 1 19.28 1.41 -51.80
C ASP A 1 19.32 1.02 -50.34
N PHE A 2 19.50 2.00 -49.47
CA PHE A 2 19.67 1.81 -48.01
C PHE A 2 18.31 1.89 -47.25
N THR A 3 17.21 2.08 -47.94
CA THR A 3 15.88 2.25 -47.33
C THR A 3 15.46 1.08 -46.42
N PRO A 4 15.68 -0.19 -46.81
CA PRO A 4 15.34 -1.34 -45.94
C PRO A 4 16.18 -1.40 -44.66
N MET A 5 17.45 -0.99 -44.71
CA MET A 5 18.29 -0.94 -43.50
C MET A 5 17.86 0.13 -42.53
N VAL A 6 17.48 1.31 -43.01
CA VAL A 6 16.98 2.41 -42.20
C VAL A 6 15.64 2.02 -41.55
N ASP A 7 14.77 1.36 -42.27
CA ASP A 7 13.50 0.88 -41.77
C ASP A 7 13.64 -0.15 -40.65
N MET A 8 14.56 -1.11 -40.81
CA MET A 8 14.89 -2.06 -39.74
C MET A 8 15.46 -1.37 -38.51
N ASN A 9 16.32 -0.36 -38.66
CA ASN A 9 16.83 0.43 -37.53
C ASN A 9 15.74 1.19 -36.82
N MET A 10 14.79 1.79 -37.54
CA MET A 10 13.65 2.49 -36.97
C MET A 10 12.73 1.56 -36.18
N LEU A 11 12.45 0.36 -36.70
CA LEU A 11 11.67 -0.67 -36.00
C LEU A 11 12.38 -1.14 -34.73
N LEU A 12 13.67 -1.31 -34.77
CA LEU A 12 14.50 -1.70 -33.62
C LEU A 12 14.46 -0.63 -32.52
N ILE A 13 14.62 0.64 -32.89
CA ILE A 13 14.58 1.78 -31.96
C ILE A 13 13.20 1.88 -31.32
N THR A 14 12.13 1.79 -32.08
CA THR A 14 10.75 1.85 -31.55
C THR A 14 10.46 0.68 -30.62
N PHE A 15 10.96 -0.51 -30.93
CA PHE A 15 10.85 -1.68 -30.06
C PHE A 15 11.57 -1.47 -28.73
N PHE A 16 12.82 -0.99 -28.74
CA PHE A 16 13.56 -0.69 -27.51
C PHE A 16 12.89 0.42 -26.68
N MET A 17 12.38 1.46 -27.31
CA MET A 17 11.64 2.50 -26.60
C MET A 17 10.37 1.98 -25.97
N LEU A 18 9.65 1.08 -26.64
CA LEU A 18 8.46 0.43 -26.08
C LEU A 18 8.84 -0.43 -24.87
N CYS A 19 9.90 -1.22 -24.96
CA CYS A 19 10.40 -2.03 -23.84
C CYS A 19 10.81 -1.18 -22.64
N THR A 20 11.49 -0.06 -22.86
CA THR A 20 11.89 0.85 -21.78
C THR A 20 10.71 1.57 -21.14
N SER A 21 9.67 1.90 -21.93
CA SER A 21 8.43 2.48 -21.40
C SER A 21 7.65 1.49 -20.53
N LEU A 22 7.68 0.20 -20.86
CA LEU A 22 7.01 -0.85 -20.08
C LEU A 22 7.79 -1.22 -18.83
N SER A 23 9.10 -1.01 -18.82
CA SER A 23 10.00 -1.30 -17.70
C SER A 23 10.08 -0.18 -16.67
N LYS A 24 9.03 0.57 -16.47
CA LYS A 24 9.00 1.57 -15.38
C LYS A 24 9.22 0.86 -14.05
N PRO A 25 10.33 1.13 -13.33
CA PRO A 25 10.52 0.53 -12.01
C PRO A 25 9.42 1.02 -11.10
N GLN A 26 8.67 0.09 -10.54
CA GLN A 26 7.73 0.41 -9.47
C GLN A 26 8.56 0.63 -8.20
N THR A 27 8.86 1.87 -7.94
CA THR A 27 9.48 2.24 -6.67
C THR A 27 8.38 2.30 -5.61
N MET A 28 8.56 1.51 -4.58
CA MET A 28 7.72 1.58 -3.40
C MET A 28 8.21 2.78 -2.57
N GLU A 29 7.42 3.83 -2.52
CA GLU A 29 7.69 4.93 -1.60
C GLU A 29 7.34 4.46 -0.18
N ILE A 30 8.38 4.14 0.58
CA ILE A 30 8.25 3.87 2.01
C ILE A 30 8.29 5.23 2.71
N SER A 31 7.14 5.72 3.11
CA SER A 31 7.07 6.90 3.95
C SER A 31 7.44 6.52 5.38
N MET A 32 8.72 6.60 5.70
CA MET A 32 9.16 6.46 7.09
C MET A 32 8.76 7.74 7.85
N PRO A 33 8.10 7.61 8.99
CA PRO A 33 7.88 8.75 9.86
C PRO A 33 9.25 9.28 10.29
N SER A 34 9.51 10.56 10.02
CA SER A 34 10.68 11.24 10.55
C SER A 34 10.62 11.22 12.07
N ASN A 35 11.73 10.87 12.72
CA ASN A 35 11.89 10.96 14.18
C ASN A 35 11.95 12.42 14.66
N ASP A 36 11.26 13.34 14.01
CA ASP A 36 11.12 14.70 14.50
C ASP A 36 10.31 14.67 15.80
N LYS A 37 11.04 14.80 16.88
CA LYS A 37 10.53 14.92 18.26
C LYS A 37 9.57 16.10 18.49
N THR A 38 9.24 16.83 17.43
CA THR A 38 8.33 17.99 17.46
C THR A 38 6.89 17.64 17.08
N ILE A 39 6.62 16.40 16.69
CA ILE A 39 5.24 15.94 16.52
C ILE A 39 4.70 15.69 17.93
N THR A 40 3.97 16.64 18.44
CA THR A 40 3.28 16.57 19.73
C THR A 40 2.42 15.30 19.76
N GLU A 41 2.52 14.53 20.85
CA GLU A 41 1.71 13.31 21.08
C GLU A 41 0.21 13.54 20.83
N GLU A 42 -0.26 14.77 20.91
CA GLU A 42 -1.64 15.17 20.61
C GLU A 42 -2.04 15.02 19.13
N GLN A 43 -1.09 15.02 18.20
CA GLN A 43 -1.39 14.78 16.77
C GLN A 43 -1.43 13.30 16.43
N GLN A 44 -0.76 12.46 17.21
CA GLN A 44 -0.84 11.01 17.07
C GLN A 44 -2.18 10.45 17.59
N THR A 45 -2.81 11.14 18.52
CA THR A 45 -4.03 10.67 19.19
C THR A 45 -5.32 10.91 18.40
N LYS A 46 -5.25 11.59 17.26
CA LYS A 46 -6.45 11.91 16.45
C LYS A 46 -6.79 10.91 15.36
N VAL A 47 -6.09 9.80 15.28
CA VAL A 47 -6.62 8.64 14.55
C VAL A 47 -7.77 8.11 15.39
N LYS A 48 -8.99 8.18 14.87
CA LYS A 48 -10.13 7.57 15.55
C LYS A 48 -9.76 6.12 15.87
N ALA A 49 -9.68 5.77 17.14
CA ALA A 49 -9.25 4.45 17.59
C ALA A 49 -10.02 3.31 16.88
N SER A 50 -11.25 3.55 16.50
CA SER A 50 -12.07 2.61 15.73
C SER A 50 -11.60 2.32 14.30
N GLN A 51 -10.69 3.13 13.74
CA GLN A 51 -10.17 2.96 12.38
C GLN A 51 -8.69 2.53 12.36
N ALA A 52 -8.07 2.38 13.52
CA ALA A 52 -6.70 1.93 13.62
C ALA A 52 -6.63 0.40 13.62
N ILE A 53 -5.78 -0.15 12.79
CA ILE A 53 -5.48 -1.58 12.73
C ILE A 53 -3.99 -1.73 13.01
N THR A 54 -3.65 -2.50 14.03
CA THR A 54 -2.24 -2.78 14.34
C THR A 54 -1.90 -4.19 13.90
N LEU A 55 -0.85 -4.31 13.10
CA LEU A 55 -0.27 -5.57 12.65
C LEU A 55 0.98 -5.87 13.46
N LEU A 56 1.04 -7.06 14.02
CA LEU A 56 2.21 -7.57 14.74
C LEU A 56 2.86 -8.68 13.91
N LEU A 57 4.07 -8.43 13.47
CA LEU A 57 4.85 -9.43 12.73
C LEU A 57 5.57 -10.32 13.74
N GLY A 58 5.13 -11.58 13.82
CA GLY A 58 5.67 -12.57 14.76
C GLY A 58 6.77 -13.44 14.15
N ASP A 59 7.12 -14.47 14.90
CA ASP A 59 8.04 -15.52 14.50
C ASP A 59 7.35 -16.52 13.55
N ASP A 60 8.13 -17.31 12.81
CA ASP A 60 7.63 -18.36 11.89
C ASP A 60 6.57 -17.91 10.87
N ASN A 61 6.72 -16.71 10.33
CA ASN A 61 5.75 -16.11 9.40
C ASN A 61 4.34 -15.96 9.97
N LYS A 62 4.21 -15.86 11.27
CA LYS A 62 2.93 -15.59 11.92
C LYS A 62 2.63 -14.10 11.90
N LEU A 63 1.40 -13.78 11.62
CA LEU A 63 0.88 -12.44 11.62
C LEU A 63 -0.29 -12.33 12.56
N TYR A 64 -0.22 -11.37 13.46
CA TYR A 64 -1.30 -11.07 14.39
C TYR A 64 -1.81 -9.66 14.13
N TYR A 65 -3.07 -9.42 14.37
CA TYR A 65 -3.66 -8.11 14.28
C TYR A 65 -4.67 -7.85 15.37
N TYR A 66 -4.84 -6.60 15.70
CA TYR A 66 -5.94 -6.13 16.53
C TYR A 66 -6.46 -4.80 16.03
N GLU A 67 -7.68 -4.49 16.37
CA GLU A 67 -8.39 -3.29 15.96
C GLU A 67 -8.58 -2.36 17.15
N GLY A 68 -8.39 -1.07 16.95
CA GLY A 68 -8.58 -0.07 17.98
C GLY A 68 -7.44 0.04 18.97
N GLU A 69 -7.76 0.35 20.21
CA GLU A 69 -6.78 0.48 21.29
C GLU A 69 -6.33 -0.91 21.78
N PRO A 70 -5.02 -1.07 22.04
CA PRO A 70 -4.50 -2.34 22.52
C PRO A 70 -4.99 -2.61 23.94
N ASN A 71 -5.65 -3.73 24.15
CA ASN A 71 -5.97 -4.21 25.47
C ASN A 71 -4.89 -5.20 25.95
N TYR A 72 -3.88 -4.70 26.65
CA TYR A 72 -2.76 -5.50 27.12
C TYR A 72 -3.13 -6.55 28.18
N LYS A 73 -4.34 -6.49 28.70
CA LYS A 73 -4.84 -7.44 29.72
C LYS A 73 -5.58 -8.63 29.11
N ASP A 74 -5.97 -8.50 27.85
CA ASP A 74 -6.79 -9.50 27.18
C ASP A 74 -6.14 -9.92 25.84
N TYR A 75 -5.45 -11.05 25.89
CA TYR A 75 -4.80 -11.62 24.70
C TYR A 75 -5.80 -12.19 23.68
N THR A 76 -7.06 -12.33 24.04
CA THR A 76 -8.10 -12.82 23.11
C THR A 76 -8.45 -11.79 22.05
N SER A 77 -8.08 -10.53 22.24
CA SER A 77 -8.23 -9.47 21.25
C SER A 77 -7.29 -9.62 20.04
N LEU A 78 -6.19 -10.36 20.19
CA LEU A 78 -5.26 -10.67 19.11
C LEU A 78 -5.83 -11.79 18.23
N LYS A 79 -5.99 -11.46 16.96
CA LYS A 79 -6.42 -12.42 15.93
C LYS A 79 -5.22 -12.82 15.10
N GLU A 80 -5.04 -14.12 14.89
CA GLU A 80 -4.04 -14.64 13.98
C GLU A 80 -4.55 -14.60 12.54
N THR A 81 -3.69 -14.21 11.63
CA THR A 81 -3.96 -14.21 10.19
C THR A 81 -2.72 -14.64 9.41
N THR A 82 -2.85 -14.76 8.11
CA THR A 82 -1.76 -15.16 7.22
C THR A 82 -1.46 -14.06 6.21
N TYR A 83 -0.29 -14.14 5.58
CA TYR A 83 0.09 -13.24 4.48
C TYR A 83 -0.60 -13.59 3.15
N GLN A 84 -1.46 -14.59 3.13
CA GLN A 84 -2.15 -15.03 1.92
C GLN A 84 -3.33 -14.11 1.57
N ALA A 85 -3.82 -14.27 0.35
CA ALA A 85 -4.91 -13.45 -0.18
C ALA A 85 -6.23 -13.57 0.59
N ASP A 86 -6.50 -14.73 1.17
CA ASP A 86 -7.69 -15.02 1.98
C ASP A 86 -7.53 -14.62 3.47
N GLY A 87 -6.33 -14.24 3.88
CA GLY A 87 -6.03 -13.77 5.24
C GLY A 87 -6.01 -12.24 5.34
N LEU A 88 -4.81 -11.67 5.43
CA LEU A 88 -4.61 -10.22 5.61
C LEU A 88 -5.26 -9.39 4.50
N ARG A 89 -5.09 -9.79 3.25
CA ARG A 89 -5.67 -9.06 2.11
C ARG A 89 -7.19 -8.98 2.17
N ALA A 90 -7.84 -10.09 2.44
CA ALA A 90 -9.30 -10.14 2.55
C ALA A 90 -9.82 -9.23 3.66
N MET A 91 -9.17 -9.24 4.80
CA MET A 91 -9.50 -8.38 5.93
C MET A 91 -9.32 -6.90 5.59
N LEU A 92 -8.18 -6.52 5.02
CA LEU A 92 -7.88 -5.15 4.65
C LEU A 92 -8.81 -4.63 3.53
N LEU A 93 -9.12 -5.43 2.54
CA LEU A 93 -10.06 -5.09 1.47
C LEU A 93 -11.47 -4.86 2.02
N GLN A 94 -11.90 -5.67 2.97
CA GLN A 94 -13.20 -5.49 3.61
C GLN A 94 -13.27 -4.17 4.39
N ARG A 95 -12.21 -3.84 5.13
CA ARG A 95 -12.11 -2.60 5.91
C ARG A 95 -11.97 -1.36 5.03
N ASN A 96 -11.30 -1.46 3.92
CA ASN A 96 -11.04 -0.36 2.99
C ASN A 96 -11.96 -0.39 1.77
N ARG A 97 -13.11 -1.03 1.88
CA ARG A 97 -14.02 -1.29 0.74
C ARG A 97 -14.44 -0.03 -0.01
N VAL A 98 -14.71 1.05 0.71
CA VAL A 98 -15.12 2.33 0.11
C VAL A 98 -14.00 2.90 -0.76
N ALA A 99 -12.80 3.00 -0.21
CA ALA A 99 -11.64 3.51 -0.96
C ALA A 99 -11.27 2.62 -2.14
N VAL A 100 -11.37 1.29 -2.00
CA VAL A 100 -11.11 0.33 -3.10
C VAL A 100 -12.10 0.55 -4.24
N ASN A 101 -13.39 0.73 -3.95
CA ASN A 101 -14.40 1.01 -4.96
C ASN A 101 -14.13 2.32 -5.69
N GLU A 102 -13.74 3.38 -4.96
CA GLU A 102 -13.37 4.66 -5.56
C GLU A 102 -12.12 4.56 -6.44
N VAL A 103 -11.11 3.82 -6.00
CA VAL A 103 -9.90 3.56 -6.80
C VAL A 103 -10.23 2.79 -8.08
N ASN A 104 -11.09 1.78 -8.00
CA ASN A 104 -11.51 1.03 -9.17
C ASN A 104 -12.27 1.90 -10.17
N ARG A 105 -13.14 2.78 -9.67
CA ARG A 105 -13.84 3.77 -10.49
C ARG A 105 -12.87 4.74 -11.17
N LEU A 106 -11.87 5.20 -10.44
CA LEU A 106 -10.83 6.09 -10.96
C LEU A 106 -9.98 5.40 -12.02
N LYS A 107 -9.61 4.13 -11.82
CA LYS A 107 -8.92 3.31 -12.83
C LYS A 107 -9.73 3.19 -14.11
N GLN A 108 -11.04 2.97 -14.01
CA GLN A 108 -11.92 2.91 -15.15
C GLN A 108 -11.97 4.22 -15.92
N GLN A 109 -12.03 5.36 -15.23
CA GLN A 109 -11.97 6.68 -15.85
C GLN A 109 -10.65 6.93 -16.59
N LYS A 110 -9.53 6.44 -16.05
CA LYS A 110 -8.23 6.49 -16.72
C LYS A 110 -8.20 5.64 -17.99
N LEU A 111 -8.75 4.42 -17.93
CA LEU A 111 -8.86 3.53 -19.10
C LEU A 111 -9.73 4.13 -20.20
N ASP A 112 -10.79 4.83 -19.82
CA ASP A 112 -11.68 5.55 -20.73
C ASP A 112 -11.09 6.88 -21.25
N LEU A 113 -9.85 7.19 -20.87
CA LEU A 113 -9.14 8.45 -21.24
C LEU A 113 -9.88 9.73 -20.83
N LYS A 114 -10.69 9.67 -19.79
CA LYS A 114 -11.45 10.81 -19.27
C LYS A 114 -10.64 11.73 -18.36
N ILE A 115 -9.52 11.22 -17.83
CA ILE A 115 -8.63 11.96 -16.93
C ILE A 115 -7.18 11.79 -17.37
N SER A 116 -6.36 12.81 -17.10
CA SER A 116 -4.92 12.75 -17.34
C SER A 116 -4.22 11.87 -16.30
N GLU A 117 -2.99 11.46 -16.60
CA GLU A 117 -2.20 10.66 -15.65
C GLU A 117 -1.87 11.42 -14.36
N ASP A 118 -1.61 12.72 -14.47
CA ASP A 118 -1.33 13.58 -13.32
C ASP A 118 -2.55 13.73 -12.41
N ASP A 119 -3.72 13.94 -13.00
CA ASP A 119 -4.99 14.00 -12.27
C ASP A 119 -5.31 12.65 -11.61
N TYR A 120 -5.03 11.56 -12.31
CA TYR A 120 -5.20 10.22 -11.76
C TYR A 120 -4.35 10.03 -10.51
N ARG A 121 -3.06 10.35 -10.56
CA ARG A 121 -2.13 10.23 -9.43
C ARG A 121 -2.57 11.09 -8.24
N LYS A 122 -2.98 12.32 -8.51
CA LYS A 122 -3.45 13.26 -7.49
C LYS A 122 -4.69 12.73 -6.78
N GLN A 123 -5.71 12.34 -7.53
CA GLN A 123 -6.94 11.80 -6.98
C GLN A 123 -6.71 10.47 -6.25
N LEU A 124 -5.81 9.62 -6.77
CA LEU A 124 -5.43 8.37 -6.12
C LEU A 124 -4.79 8.61 -4.75
N SER A 125 -3.90 9.60 -4.65
CA SER A 125 -3.27 9.99 -3.39
C SER A 125 -4.31 10.52 -2.39
N GLU A 126 -5.26 11.34 -2.85
CA GLU A 126 -6.35 11.86 -2.01
C GLU A 126 -7.25 10.75 -1.47
N ILE A 127 -7.60 9.77 -2.29
CA ILE A 127 -8.40 8.61 -1.88
C ILE A 127 -7.66 7.76 -0.85
N LYS A 128 -6.39 7.46 -1.10
CA LYS A 128 -5.56 6.66 -0.19
C LYS A 128 -5.35 7.31 1.18
N SER A 129 -5.34 8.63 1.23
CA SER A 129 -5.19 9.41 2.47
C SER A 129 -6.51 9.89 3.06
N GLY A 130 -7.65 9.50 2.50
CA GLY A 130 -8.98 9.93 2.90
C GLY A 130 -9.32 9.60 4.36
N LYS A 131 -10.33 10.26 4.90
CA LYS A 131 -10.77 10.07 6.29
C LYS A 131 -11.39 8.69 6.54
N ASP A 132 -11.92 8.09 5.50
CA ASP A 132 -12.61 6.79 5.56
C ASP A 132 -11.68 5.59 5.40
N THR A 133 -10.39 5.85 5.11
CA THR A 133 -9.38 4.79 5.01
C THR A 133 -8.83 4.43 6.38
N PRO A 134 -8.66 3.13 6.68
CA PRO A 134 -8.07 2.71 7.94
C PRO A 134 -6.60 3.13 8.01
N THR A 135 -6.12 3.41 9.22
CA THR A 135 -4.70 3.60 9.49
C THR A 135 -4.11 2.29 9.98
N VAL A 136 -3.06 1.83 9.33
CA VAL A 136 -2.38 0.58 9.69
C VAL A 136 -1.07 0.89 10.39
N ILE A 137 -0.88 0.31 11.56
CA ILE A 137 0.36 0.40 12.33
C ILE A 137 1.05 -0.96 12.26
N ILE A 138 2.23 -1.00 11.66
CA ILE A 138 3.01 -2.23 11.52
C ILE A 138 4.09 -2.26 12.60
N LYS A 139 3.99 -3.23 13.48
CA LYS A 139 4.99 -3.48 14.53
C LYS A 139 5.74 -4.76 14.23
N ALA A 140 7.01 -4.62 13.90
CA ALA A 140 7.90 -5.74 13.69
C ALA A 140 8.51 -6.16 15.04
N THR A 141 8.43 -7.43 15.37
CA THR A 141 9.15 -7.98 16.53
C THR A 141 10.58 -8.35 16.13
N ASP A 142 11.48 -8.46 17.09
CA ASP A 142 12.90 -8.81 16.85
C ASP A 142 13.06 -10.17 16.16
N LYS A 143 12.03 -11.01 16.21
CA LYS A 143 12.00 -12.34 15.58
C LYS A 143 11.37 -12.35 14.19
N SER A 144 10.79 -11.22 13.76
CA SER A 144 10.23 -11.12 12.42
C SER A 144 11.33 -10.95 11.38
N SER A 145 11.12 -11.52 10.19
CA SER A 145 12.06 -11.35 9.08
C SER A 145 11.74 -10.09 8.28
N TYR A 146 12.77 -9.56 7.61
CA TYR A 146 12.58 -8.46 6.65
C TYR A 146 11.57 -8.81 5.54
N LYS A 147 11.54 -10.08 5.13
CA LYS A 147 10.56 -10.60 4.18
C LYS A 147 9.13 -10.37 4.66
N ASN A 148 8.85 -10.63 5.95
CA ASN A 148 7.52 -10.44 6.54
C ASN A 148 7.10 -8.97 6.48
N LEU A 149 8.03 -8.05 6.72
CA LEU A 149 7.77 -6.61 6.59
C LEU A 149 7.42 -6.22 5.15
N ILE A 150 8.19 -6.71 4.19
CA ILE A 150 7.94 -6.44 2.77
C ILE A 150 6.62 -7.05 2.31
N ASP A 151 6.30 -8.28 2.72
CA ASP A 151 5.02 -8.92 2.42
C ASP A 151 3.83 -8.10 2.97
N ALA A 152 3.95 -7.58 4.18
CA ALA A 152 2.94 -6.71 4.77
C ALA A 152 2.79 -5.39 3.99
N LEU A 153 3.89 -4.76 3.59
CA LEU A 153 3.88 -3.54 2.78
C LEU A 153 3.27 -3.78 1.39
N ASP A 154 3.56 -4.90 0.75
CA ASP A 154 2.95 -5.29 -0.51
C ASP A 154 1.43 -5.42 -0.38
N GLU A 155 0.94 -6.01 0.69
CA GLU A 155 -0.49 -6.09 0.97
C GLU A 155 -1.14 -4.71 1.17
N MET A 156 -0.44 -3.76 1.80
CA MET A 156 -0.90 -2.37 1.89
C MET A 156 -1.06 -1.74 0.50
N GLN A 157 -0.12 -1.96 -0.39
CA GLN A 157 -0.17 -1.47 -1.78
C GLN A 157 -1.34 -2.10 -2.56
N ILE A 158 -1.53 -3.40 -2.45
CA ILE A 158 -2.60 -4.13 -3.13
C ILE A 158 -3.98 -3.66 -2.66
N CYS A 159 -4.11 -3.40 -1.36
CA CYS A 159 -5.37 -2.95 -0.75
C CYS A 159 -5.60 -1.44 -0.85
N ASN A 160 -4.70 -0.69 -1.50
CA ASN A 160 -4.78 0.77 -1.65
C ASN A 160 -4.82 1.52 -0.31
N ILE A 161 -4.09 1.06 0.66
CA ILE A 161 -3.94 1.72 1.96
C ILE A 161 -2.73 2.64 1.89
N GLY A 162 -2.95 3.94 2.01
CA GLY A 162 -1.90 4.95 2.01
C GLY A 162 -1.46 5.41 3.40
N LYS A 163 -2.27 5.13 4.42
CA LYS A 163 -1.98 5.51 5.80
C LYS A 163 -1.42 4.31 6.56
N TYR A 164 -0.11 4.18 6.61
CA TYR A 164 0.55 3.17 7.43
C TYR A 164 1.79 3.73 8.10
N VAL A 165 2.09 3.21 9.26
CA VAL A 165 3.25 3.57 10.08
C VAL A 165 3.99 2.30 10.46
N ILE A 166 5.32 2.33 10.40
CA ILE A 166 6.20 1.23 10.80
C ILE A 166 6.88 1.63 12.11
N THR A 167 6.73 0.81 13.12
CA THR A 167 7.36 1.03 14.45
C THR A 167 8.19 -0.15 14.90
#